data_1d7ade3abfff68e9fcea83291cd17c7b
#
_entry.id   1d7ade3abfff68e9fcea83291cd17c7b
#
_cell.length_a   1.000
_cell.length_b   1.000
_cell.length_c   1.000
_cell.angle_alpha   90.00
_cell.angle_beta   90.00
_cell.angle_gamma   90.00
#
_symmetry.space_group_name_H-M   'P 1'
#
loop_
_entity.id
_entity.type
_entity.pdbx_description
1 polymer ?
#
loop_
_entity_poly.entity_id
_entity_poly.type
_entity_poly.pdbx_seq_one_letter_code
_entity_poly.pdbx_strand_id
1 'polypeptide(L)'
;MLDLPVDIKKVLQSDSLPDYEYLFDILIQVTSVLDKENTSYRQLASDGETLGGLIEFNDNLPMIVLPDLHARFDFLQNLLTYKIYKKANIPGITKATSVYQALKKGLINVVCVGDAIHTEKNTVLRWEKAHEDFVNGKKTGKYMCQEMKDCFNTLLCLMLLKIKFPEHFHFLKGNHENITNKSENGDFGFRKYADEGRMVRDFIREYYGDDILYLISCYEDALPLIASSPYCVISHAEPLMAFSKQQLIDARLEEKVVESLTWTR
;
A
#
# COMPACT_ATOMS: atom_id res chain seq x y z
N MET A 1 -17.82 16.79 -12.17
CA MET A 1 -16.42 17.00 -11.74
C MET A 1 -16.17 16.12 -10.52
N LEU A 2 -15.11 15.32 -10.51
CA LEU A 2 -14.80 14.45 -9.37
C LEU A 2 -14.54 15.29 -8.13
N ASP A 3 -15.24 15.01 -7.02
CA ASP A 3 -15.12 15.72 -5.74
C ASP A 3 -13.93 15.15 -4.92
N LEU A 4 -12.74 15.22 -5.52
CA LEU A 4 -11.47 14.83 -4.93
C LEU A 4 -10.55 16.05 -4.84
N PRO A 5 -9.60 16.10 -3.89
CA PRO A 5 -8.62 17.17 -3.80
C PRO A 5 -7.69 17.17 -5.03
N VAL A 6 -7.11 18.34 -5.28
CA VAL A 6 -6.31 18.59 -6.49
C VAL A 6 -5.11 17.65 -6.60
N ASP A 7 -4.41 17.41 -5.51
CA ASP A 7 -3.24 16.53 -5.44
C ASP A 7 -3.59 15.07 -5.78
N ILE A 8 -4.64 14.51 -5.18
CA ILE A 8 -5.10 13.15 -5.50
C ILE A 8 -5.54 13.06 -6.96
N LYS A 9 -6.28 14.06 -7.47
CA LYS A 9 -6.65 14.09 -8.89
C LYS A 9 -5.43 14.11 -9.80
N LYS A 10 -4.44 14.96 -9.47
CA LYS A 10 -3.21 15.09 -10.26
C LYS A 10 -2.49 13.74 -10.37
N VAL A 11 -2.36 13.02 -9.26
CA VAL A 11 -1.72 11.70 -9.23
C VAL A 11 -2.52 10.67 -10.04
N LEU A 12 -3.83 10.53 -9.77
CA LEU A 12 -4.68 9.54 -10.45
C LEU A 12 -4.83 9.76 -11.96
N GLN A 13 -4.56 10.97 -12.44
CA GLN A 13 -4.68 11.36 -13.84
C GLN A 13 -3.32 11.63 -14.50
N SER A 14 -2.22 11.34 -13.82
CA SER A 14 -0.88 11.57 -14.37
C SER A 14 -0.57 10.61 -15.50
N ASP A 15 -0.08 11.16 -16.61
CA ASP A 15 0.46 10.40 -17.76
C ASP A 15 1.99 10.31 -17.75
N SER A 16 2.63 10.80 -16.69
CA SER A 16 4.08 10.80 -16.49
C SER A 16 4.47 10.15 -15.18
N LEU A 17 5.71 9.70 -15.10
CA LEU A 17 6.36 9.35 -13.84
C LEU A 17 6.43 10.59 -12.93
N PRO A 18 6.36 10.42 -11.60
CA PRO A 18 6.50 11.54 -10.67
C PRO A 18 7.88 12.18 -10.76
N ASP A 19 7.95 13.49 -10.51
CA ASP A 19 9.23 14.18 -10.35
C ASP A 19 9.95 13.67 -9.10
N TYR A 20 11.30 13.64 -9.14
CA TYR A 20 12.14 13.16 -8.04
C TYR A 20 11.81 13.86 -6.71
N GLU A 21 11.85 15.19 -6.69
CA GLU A 21 11.60 16.01 -5.48
C GLU A 21 10.21 15.72 -4.88
N TYR A 22 9.20 15.62 -5.74
CA TYR A 22 7.84 15.31 -5.29
C TYR A 22 7.73 13.91 -4.67
N LEU A 23 8.35 12.90 -5.30
CA LEU A 23 8.37 11.54 -4.78
C LEU A 23 9.13 11.44 -3.46
N PHE A 24 10.31 12.09 -3.39
CA PHE A 24 11.13 12.18 -2.19
C PHE A 24 10.35 12.77 -1.01
N ASP A 25 9.72 13.93 -1.20
CA ASP A 25 8.95 14.62 -0.17
C ASP A 25 7.76 13.78 0.35
N ILE A 26 7.03 13.11 -0.55
CA ILE A 26 5.90 12.25 -0.16
C ILE A 26 6.37 11.02 0.63
N LEU A 27 7.48 10.40 0.23
CA LEU A 27 8.05 9.26 0.95
C LEU A 27 8.47 9.63 2.37
N ILE A 28 9.16 10.76 2.55
CA ILE A 28 9.52 11.28 3.88
C ILE A 28 8.28 11.56 4.72
N GLN A 29 7.27 12.22 4.15
CA GLN A 29 6.05 12.56 4.88
C GLN A 29 5.26 11.33 5.31
N VAL A 30 5.04 10.37 4.40
CA VAL A 30 4.24 9.17 4.72
C VAL A 30 4.93 8.27 5.74
N THR A 31 6.25 8.09 5.62
CA THR A 31 7.05 7.32 6.61
C THR A 31 6.97 7.99 7.97
N SER A 32 7.14 9.33 8.03
CA SER A 32 6.97 10.07 9.29
C SER A 32 5.57 9.95 9.89
N VAL A 33 4.52 9.83 9.07
CA VAL A 33 3.15 9.58 9.55
C VAL A 33 3.03 8.18 10.13
N LEU A 34 3.58 7.17 9.46
CA LEU A 34 3.56 5.78 9.92
C LEU A 34 4.34 5.60 11.23
N ASP A 35 5.50 6.26 11.37
CA ASP A 35 6.33 6.19 12.58
C ASP A 35 5.73 6.91 13.79
N LYS A 36 4.74 7.78 13.55
CA LYS A 36 4.05 8.57 14.59
C LYS A 36 2.60 8.16 14.80
N GLU A 37 2.19 7.00 14.32
CA GLU A 37 0.84 6.50 14.54
C GLU A 37 0.57 6.36 16.04
N ASN A 38 -0.69 6.63 16.43
CA ASN A 38 -1.08 6.65 17.83
C ASN A 38 -1.04 5.24 18.43
N THR A 39 -0.30 5.08 19.54
CA THR A 39 -0.16 3.81 20.27
C THR A 39 -1.46 3.28 20.85
N SER A 40 -2.52 4.08 20.88
CA SER A 40 -3.86 3.62 21.29
C SER A 40 -4.48 2.62 20.33
N TYR A 41 -4.09 2.63 19.04
CA TYR A 41 -4.55 1.67 18.04
C TYR A 41 -3.43 0.87 17.36
N ARG A 42 -2.17 1.31 17.49
CA ARG A 42 -0.99 0.59 16.99
C ARG A 42 0.09 0.58 18.07
N GLN A 43 0.06 -0.44 18.93
CA GLN A 43 0.95 -0.56 20.08
C GLN A 43 2.42 -0.69 19.64
N LEU A 44 3.34 -0.29 20.54
CA LEU A 44 4.75 -0.55 20.33
C LEU A 44 5.04 -2.06 20.43
N ALA A 45 5.98 -2.52 19.63
CA ALA A 45 6.53 -3.87 19.73
C ALA A 45 7.30 -4.05 21.05
N SER A 46 7.72 -5.27 21.33
CA SER A 46 8.42 -5.62 22.59
C SER A 46 9.79 -4.95 22.77
N ASP A 47 10.36 -4.38 21.68
CA ASP A 47 11.56 -3.54 21.74
C ASP A 47 11.31 -2.18 22.42
N GLY A 48 10.06 -1.77 22.56
CA GLY A 48 9.63 -0.51 23.17
C GLY A 48 9.84 0.74 22.31
N GLU A 49 10.32 0.59 21.09
CA GLU A 49 10.67 1.68 20.17
C GLU A 49 9.91 1.61 18.86
N THR A 50 9.78 0.41 18.28
CA THR A 50 9.15 0.19 16.97
C THR A 50 7.64 0.09 17.11
N LEU A 51 6.88 0.80 16.27
CA LEU A 51 5.43 0.56 16.16
C LEU A 51 5.16 -0.85 15.63
N GLY A 52 4.24 -1.55 16.26
CA GLY A 52 3.95 -2.95 15.98
C GLY A 52 3.32 -3.21 14.61
N GLY A 53 3.19 -4.50 14.29
CA GLY A 53 2.55 -4.97 13.06
C GLY A 53 1.03 -4.98 13.11
N LEU A 54 0.42 -4.84 14.30
CA LEU A 54 -1.02 -4.94 14.50
C LEU A 54 -1.67 -3.55 14.64
N ILE A 55 -2.71 -3.31 13.84
CA ILE A 55 -3.66 -2.20 14.04
C ILE A 55 -4.92 -2.74 14.72
N GLU A 56 -5.37 -2.08 15.80
CA GLU A 56 -6.58 -2.44 16.53
C GLU A 56 -7.63 -1.34 16.43
N PHE A 57 -8.72 -1.60 15.73
CA PHE A 57 -9.87 -0.71 15.68
C PHE A 57 -10.77 -0.95 16.89
N ASN A 58 -10.75 -0.02 17.83
CA ASN A 58 -11.59 -0.04 19.03
C ASN A 58 -12.86 0.81 18.87
N ASP A 59 -13.03 1.45 17.73
CA ASP A 59 -14.23 2.20 17.39
C ASP A 59 -15.28 1.30 16.73
N ASN A 60 -16.51 1.78 16.65
CA ASN A 60 -17.62 1.12 15.96
C ASN A 60 -17.86 1.71 14.58
N LEU A 61 -16.84 2.32 13.95
CA LEU A 61 -16.99 2.91 12.62
C LEU A 61 -17.12 1.79 11.57
N PRO A 62 -17.97 1.99 10.58
CA PRO A 62 -18.03 1.09 9.42
C PRO A 62 -16.67 1.06 8.71
N MET A 63 -16.29 -0.13 8.23
CA MET A 63 -15.02 -0.34 7.57
C MET A 63 -15.23 -0.76 6.12
N ILE A 64 -14.38 -0.23 5.23
CA ILE A 64 -14.25 -0.68 3.85
C ILE A 64 -12.89 -1.38 3.73
N VAL A 65 -12.91 -2.65 3.33
CA VAL A 65 -11.70 -3.44 3.06
C VAL A 65 -11.46 -3.45 1.56
N LEU A 66 -10.25 -3.07 1.13
CA LEU A 66 -9.84 -3.06 -0.27
C LEU A 66 -8.98 -4.30 -0.53
N PRO A 67 -9.25 -5.04 -1.62
CA PRO A 67 -8.39 -6.14 -2.06
C PRO A 67 -7.06 -5.62 -2.60
N ASP A 68 -6.18 -6.55 -2.99
CA ASP A 68 -4.96 -6.29 -3.75
C ASP A 68 -5.24 -5.35 -4.92
N LEU A 69 -4.39 -4.35 -5.08
CA LEU A 69 -4.63 -3.29 -6.06
C LEU A 69 -3.90 -3.51 -7.39
N HIS A 70 -2.68 -4.03 -7.35
CA HIS A 70 -1.91 -4.32 -8.56
C HIS A 70 -1.95 -3.17 -9.59
N ALA A 71 -1.55 -1.98 -9.13
CA ALA A 71 -1.51 -0.73 -9.92
C ALA A 71 -2.86 -0.30 -10.53
N ARG A 72 -3.99 -0.69 -9.91
CA ARG A 72 -5.33 -0.33 -10.38
C ARG A 72 -5.81 1.02 -9.84
N PHE A 73 -5.16 2.09 -10.29
CA PHE A 73 -5.53 3.46 -9.92
C PHE A 73 -6.97 3.84 -10.34
N ASP A 74 -7.50 3.23 -11.42
CA ASP A 74 -8.90 3.36 -11.84
C ASP A 74 -9.88 2.87 -10.77
N PHE A 75 -9.54 1.77 -10.10
CA PHE A 75 -10.34 1.24 -8.99
C PHE A 75 -10.35 2.23 -7.81
N LEU A 76 -9.19 2.77 -7.42
CA LEU A 76 -9.10 3.77 -6.35
C LEU A 76 -9.92 5.03 -6.67
N GLN A 77 -9.84 5.53 -7.91
CA GLN A 77 -10.64 6.68 -8.35
C GLN A 77 -12.14 6.41 -8.22
N ASN A 78 -12.58 5.25 -8.68
CA ASN A 78 -13.98 4.84 -8.61
C ASN A 78 -14.43 4.67 -7.16
N LEU A 79 -13.61 4.04 -6.31
CA LEU A 79 -13.90 3.88 -4.90
C LEU A 79 -14.06 5.23 -4.19
N LEU A 80 -13.08 6.11 -4.30
CA LEU A 80 -13.07 7.39 -3.58
C LEU A 80 -14.28 8.28 -3.95
N THR A 81 -14.77 8.15 -5.18
CA THR A 81 -15.94 8.90 -5.66
C THR A 81 -17.26 8.16 -5.45
N TYR A 82 -17.25 6.90 -5.07
CA TYR A 82 -18.46 6.10 -4.83
C TYR A 82 -19.32 6.70 -3.73
N LYS A 83 -20.64 6.75 -3.96
CA LYS A 83 -21.63 7.26 -2.99
C LYS A 83 -22.18 6.12 -2.16
N ILE A 84 -21.82 6.08 -0.86
CA ILE A 84 -22.11 4.94 0.03
C ILE A 84 -23.50 4.97 0.68
N TYR A 85 -24.17 6.08 0.64
CA TYR A 85 -25.42 6.31 1.36
C TYR A 85 -26.53 5.27 1.11
N LYS A 86 -26.60 4.71 -0.10
CA LYS A 86 -27.71 3.82 -0.48
C LYS A 86 -27.69 2.46 0.23
N LYS A 87 -26.56 2.09 0.81
CA LYS A 87 -26.36 0.74 1.37
C LYS A 87 -26.08 0.72 2.87
N ALA A 88 -25.84 1.87 3.48
CA ALA A 88 -25.45 1.95 4.87
C ALA A 88 -26.23 3.08 5.58
N ASN A 89 -26.92 2.73 6.65
CA ASN A 89 -27.55 3.73 7.54
C ASN A 89 -26.50 4.20 8.56
N ILE A 90 -25.53 5.00 8.08
CA ILE A 90 -24.42 5.52 8.89
C ILE A 90 -24.77 6.97 9.29
N PRO A 91 -24.79 7.30 10.57
CA PRO A 91 -25.00 8.69 11.01
C PRO A 91 -24.02 9.66 10.34
N GLY A 92 -24.49 10.80 9.87
CA GLY A 92 -23.68 11.81 9.19
C GLY A 92 -23.43 11.57 7.69
N ILE A 93 -23.82 10.43 7.14
CA ILE A 93 -23.73 10.12 5.71
C ILE A 93 -25.05 10.48 5.01
N THR A 94 -24.95 11.24 3.92
CA THR A 94 -26.06 11.67 3.07
C THR A 94 -25.95 11.08 1.65
N LYS A 95 -26.98 11.28 0.83
CA LYS A 95 -26.99 10.88 -0.60
C LYS A 95 -25.79 11.39 -1.42
N ALA A 96 -25.21 12.51 -1.01
CA ALA A 96 -24.08 13.12 -1.70
C ALA A 96 -22.71 12.67 -1.17
N THR A 97 -22.67 11.96 -0.02
CA THR A 97 -21.41 11.61 0.64
C THR A 97 -20.68 10.51 -0.13
N SER A 98 -19.49 10.81 -0.63
CA SER A 98 -18.57 9.84 -1.21
C SER A 98 -17.72 9.17 -0.14
N VAL A 99 -17.03 8.07 -0.51
CA VAL A 99 -16.02 7.42 0.35
C VAL A 99 -14.97 8.44 0.80
N TYR A 100 -14.45 9.26 -0.11
CA TYR A 100 -13.50 10.32 0.24
C TYR A 100 -14.06 11.31 1.26
N GLN A 101 -15.31 11.75 1.08
CA GLN A 101 -15.95 12.67 2.00
C GLN A 101 -16.25 12.04 3.37
N ALA A 102 -16.56 10.74 3.39
CA ALA A 102 -16.76 10.01 4.63
C ALA A 102 -15.44 9.83 5.41
N LEU A 103 -14.33 9.50 4.73
CA LEU A 103 -12.98 9.50 5.30
C LEU A 103 -12.63 10.88 5.88
N LYS A 104 -12.81 11.94 5.10
CA LYS A 104 -12.53 13.33 5.54
C LYS A 104 -13.28 13.75 6.80
N LYS A 105 -14.43 13.14 7.06
CA LYS A 105 -15.26 13.41 8.24
C LYS A 105 -15.01 12.43 9.39
N GLY A 106 -14.13 11.46 9.23
CA GLY A 106 -13.89 10.41 10.23
C GLY A 106 -15.12 9.53 10.48
N LEU A 107 -15.92 9.25 9.45
CA LEU A 107 -17.16 8.46 9.57
C LEU A 107 -16.99 6.99 9.16
N ILE A 108 -15.88 6.64 8.61
CA ILE A 108 -15.53 5.28 8.17
C ILE A 108 -14.03 5.03 8.32
N ASN A 109 -13.65 3.77 8.45
CA ASN A 109 -12.29 3.31 8.29
C ASN A 109 -12.12 2.64 6.92
N VAL A 110 -10.94 2.77 6.31
CA VAL A 110 -10.57 2.06 5.08
C VAL A 110 -9.27 1.33 5.31
N VAL A 111 -9.27 0.03 5.05
CA VAL A 111 -8.08 -0.84 5.13
C VAL A 111 -7.83 -1.44 3.75
N CYS A 112 -6.65 -1.20 3.18
CA CYS A 112 -6.15 -1.86 1.98
C CYS A 112 -5.25 -3.02 2.39
N VAL A 113 -5.44 -4.20 1.81
CA VAL A 113 -4.73 -5.41 2.24
C VAL A 113 -3.31 -5.56 1.66
N GLY A 114 -2.85 -4.62 0.84
CA GLY A 114 -1.50 -4.66 0.26
C GLY A 114 -1.48 -4.69 -1.26
N ASP A 115 -0.32 -5.01 -1.80
CA ASP A 115 -0.03 -5.20 -3.23
C ASP A 115 -0.41 -3.99 -4.08
N ALA A 116 0.24 -2.84 -3.77
CA ALA A 116 0.00 -1.60 -4.51
C ALA A 116 0.52 -1.63 -5.94
N ILE A 117 1.64 -2.31 -6.17
CA ILE A 117 2.40 -2.30 -7.43
C ILE A 117 2.33 -3.66 -8.16
N HIS A 118 3.00 -3.75 -9.32
CA HIS A 118 3.01 -4.90 -10.23
C HIS A 118 1.63 -5.16 -10.86
N THR A 119 1.41 -4.57 -12.05
CA THR A 119 0.13 -4.75 -12.77
C THR A 119 -0.08 -6.19 -13.20
N GLU A 120 -1.30 -6.68 -13.01
CA GLU A 120 -1.69 -8.03 -13.39
C GLU A 120 -2.73 -8.06 -14.53
N LYS A 121 -3.57 -7.04 -14.62
CA LYS A 121 -4.68 -7.03 -15.57
C LYS A 121 -4.22 -6.64 -16.97
N ASN A 122 -4.34 -7.57 -17.93
CA ASN A 122 -4.02 -7.35 -19.36
C ASN A 122 -2.57 -6.88 -19.61
N THR A 123 -1.62 -7.35 -18.82
CA THR A 123 -0.25 -6.84 -18.79
C THR A 123 0.83 -7.85 -19.16
N VAL A 124 0.48 -9.11 -19.44
CA VAL A 124 1.44 -10.16 -19.80
C VAL A 124 2.38 -9.70 -20.91
N LEU A 125 1.83 -9.21 -22.03
CA LEU A 125 2.63 -8.71 -23.16
C LEU A 125 3.52 -7.53 -22.78
N ARG A 126 3.07 -6.64 -21.88
CA ARG A 126 3.88 -5.52 -21.38
C ARG A 126 5.06 -6.00 -20.56
N TRP A 127 4.83 -6.97 -19.67
CA TRP A 127 5.90 -7.58 -18.90
C TRP A 127 6.90 -8.37 -19.75
N GLU A 128 6.42 -9.12 -20.74
CA GLU A 128 7.30 -9.81 -21.72
C GLU A 128 8.19 -8.81 -22.46
N LYS A 129 7.63 -7.71 -22.97
CA LYS A 129 8.39 -6.66 -23.65
C LYS A 129 9.35 -5.90 -22.74
N ALA A 130 8.93 -5.61 -21.50
CA ALA A 130 9.79 -5.01 -20.49
C ALA A 130 10.95 -5.94 -20.14
N HIS A 131 10.70 -7.25 -20.04
CA HIS A 131 11.73 -8.26 -19.81
C HIS A 131 12.70 -8.41 -20.98
N GLU A 132 12.23 -8.38 -22.24
CA GLU A 132 13.09 -8.32 -23.42
C GLU A 132 14.06 -7.13 -23.36
N ASP A 133 13.55 -5.93 -23.05
CA ASP A 133 14.38 -4.73 -22.83
C ASP A 133 15.38 -4.94 -21.68
N PHE A 134 14.93 -5.50 -20.55
CA PHE A 134 15.73 -5.71 -19.35
C PHE A 134 16.92 -6.66 -19.56
N VAL A 135 16.71 -7.80 -20.21
CA VAL A 135 17.79 -8.78 -20.48
C VAL A 135 18.81 -8.23 -21.48
N ASN A 136 18.41 -7.25 -22.31
CA ASN A 136 19.29 -6.50 -23.21
C ASN A 136 19.95 -5.28 -22.52
N GLY A 137 19.86 -5.17 -21.19
CA GLY A 137 20.50 -4.11 -20.40
C GLY A 137 19.74 -2.79 -20.34
N LYS A 138 18.51 -2.70 -20.89
CA LYS A 138 17.69 -1.49 -20.92
C LYS A 138 16.62 -1.55 -19.82
N LYS A 139 16.97 -1.11 -18.62
CA LYS A 139 16.10 -1.17 -17.43
C LYS A 139 14.96 -0.14 -17.46
N THR A 140 15.18 1.02 -18.05
CA THR A 140 14.22 2.13 -18.15
C THR A 140 13.55 2.22 -19.54
N GLY A 141 13.27 1.07 -20.15
CA GLY A 141 12.61 0.97 -21.43
C GLY A 141 11.15 1.46 -21.38
N LYS A 142 10.57 1.74 -22.56
CA LYS A 142 9.20 2.27 -22.72
C LYS A 142 8.15 1.48 -21.94
N TYR A 143 8.22 0.15 -21.99
CA TYR A 143 7.25 -0.73 -21.35
C TYR A 143 7.38 -0.70 -19.82
N MET A 144 8.63 -0.64 -19.33
CA MET A 144 8.88 -0.50 -17.91
C MET A 144 8.48 0.88 -17.39
N CYS A 145 8.74 1.97 -18.13
CA CYS A 145 8.24 3.31 -17.77
C CYS A 145 6.71 3.35 -17.68
N GLN A 146 6.01 2.67 -18.59
CA GLN A 146 4.54 2.60 -18.54
C GLN A 146 4.06 1.80 -17.33
N GLU A 147 4.72 0.69 -17.02
CA GLU A 147 4.43 -0.11 -15.83
C GLU A 147 4.61 0.72 -14.56
N MET A 148 5.75 1.37 -14.42
CA MET A 148 6.07 2.17 -13.23
C MET A 148 5.18 3.41 -13.10
N LYS A 149 4.71 3.99 -14.20
CA LYS A 149 3.73 5.08 -14.15
C LYS A 149 2.43 4.61 -13.48
N ASP A 150 1.89 3.47 -13.91
CA ASP A 150 0.66 2.91 -13.33
C ASP A 150 0.85 2.52 -11.85
N CYS A 151 2.02 1.95 -11.51
CA CYS A 151 2.42 1.64 -10.14
C CYS A 151 2.47 2.90 -9.27
N PHE A 152 3.16 3.95 -9.71
CA PHE A 152 3.27 5.20 -8.93
C PHE A 152 1.95 5.95 -8.81
N ASN A 153 1.07 5.91 -9.82
CA ASN A 153 -0.26 6.51 -9.70
C ASN A 153 -1.07 5.86 -8.56
N THR A 154 -0.94 4.55 -8.40
CA THR A 154 -1.58 3.83 -7.29
C THR A 154 -0.88 4.11 -5.96
N LEU A 155 0.42 3.89 -5.88
CA LEU A 155 1.20 4.01 -4.65
C LEU A 155 1.14 5.43 -4.06
N LEU A 156 1.34 6.47 -4.88
CA LEU A 156 1.24 7.85 -4.43
C LEU A 156 -0.17 8.22 -3.94
N CYS A 157 -1.22 7.69 -4.59
CA CYS A 157 -2.58 7.90 -4.12
C CYS A 157 -2.78 7.32 -2.71
N LEU A 158 -2.28 6.10 -2.45
CA LEU A 158 -2.34 5.46 -1.13
C LEU A 158 -1.56 6.24 -0.08
N MET A 159 -0.34 6.67 -0.40
CA MET A 159 0.50 7.50 0.47
C MET A 159 -0.19 8.82 0.83
N LEU A 160 -0.77 9.51 -0.15
CA LEU A 160 -1.51 10.76 0.08
C LEU A 160 -2.76 10.54 0.94
N LEU A 161 -3.46 9.42 0.76
CA LEU A 161 -4.60 9.06 1.62
C LEU A 161 -4.15 8.81 3.06
N LYS A 162 -3.04 8.12 3.27
CA LYS A 162 -2.46 7.89 4.60
C LYS A 162 -2.04 9.21 5.26
N ILE A 163 -1.36 10.09 4.54
CA ILE A 163 -0.96 11.41 5.04
C ILE A 163 -2.19 12.25 5.45
N LYS A 164 -3.26 12.20 4.64
CA LYS A 164 -4.47 13.00 4.89
C LYS A 164 -5.39 12.44 5.99
N PHE A 165 -5.39 11.13 6.16
CA PHE A 165 -6.32 10.41 7.05
C PHE A 165 -5.57 9.37 7.88
N PRO A 166 -4.59 9.77 8.69
CA PRO A 166 -3.68 8.85 9.38
C PRO A 166 -4.39 7.85 10.29
N GLU A 167 -5.52 8.24 10.89
CA GLU A 167 -6.30 7.39 11.82
C GLU A 167 -7.40 6.57 11.14
N HIS A 168 -7.75 6.88 9.88
CA HIS A 168 -8.89 6.28 9.20
C HIS A 168 -8.55 5.55 7.90
N PHE A 169 -7.35 5.76 7.37
CA PHE A 169 -6.86 5.06 6.19
C PHE A 169 -5.60 4.28 6.53
N HIS A 170 -5.64 2.96 6.31
CA HIS A 170 -4.52 2.07 6.58
C HIS A 170 -4.23 1.20 5.36
N PHE A 171 -2.95 1.02 5.09
CA PHE A 171 -2.44 0.14 4.06
C PHE A 171 -1.57 -0.91 4.73
N LEU A 172 -1.93 -2.18 4.60
CA LEU A 172 -1.18 -3.31 5.14
C LEU A 172 -0.09 -3.72 4.15
N LYS A 173 0.99 -4.28 4.67
CA LYS A 173 2.05 -4.86 3.85
C LYS A 173 1.54 -6.13 3.18
N GLY A 174 1.62 -6.20 1.85
CA GLY A 174 1.46 -7.40 1.05
C GLY A 174 2.81 -8.00 0.66
N ASN A 175 2.77 -9.05 -0.16
CA ASN A 175 4.00 -9.71 -0.62
C ASN A 175 4.70 -8.94 -1.76
N HIS A 176 4.05 -7.95 -2.36
CA HIS A 176 4.67 -7.06 -3.35
C HIS A 176 5.37 -5.85 -2.73
N GLU A 177 5.14 -5.56 -1.45
CA GLU A 177 5.82 -4.49 -0.72
C GLU A 177 7.21 -4.96 -0.24
N ASN A 178 8.08 -5.33 -1.20
CA ASN A 178 9.49 -5.71 -1.01
C ASN A 178 10.34 -5.18 -2.16
N ILE A 179 10.47 -3.87 -2.25
CA ILE A 179 11.16 -3.19 -3.37
C ILE A 179 12.63 -3.58 -3.51
N THR A 180 13.29 -3.90 -2.41
CA THR A 180 14.69 -4.31 -2.41
C THR A 180 14.91 -5.76 -2.82
N ASN A 181 13.84 -6.54 -2.95
CA ASN A 181 13.86 -7.99 -3.19
C ASN A 181 14.72 -8.75 -2.16
N LYS A 182 14.61 -8.37 -0.90
CA LYS A 182 15.19 -9.14 0.20
C LYS A 182 14.60 -10.55 0.17
N SER A 183 15.42 -11.56 0.45
CA SER A 183 14.98 -12.95 0.63
C SER A 183 15.22 -13.38 2.08
N GLU A 184 14.91 -12.50 3.01
CA GLU A 184 15.12 -12.65 4.45
C GLU A 184 13.95 -12.06 5.21
N ASN A 185 13.80 -12.39 6.46
CA ASN A 185 12.74 -11.89 7.34
C ASN A 185 11.32 -12.15 6.82
N GLY A 186 11.11 -13.29 6.16
CA GLY A 186 9.81 -13.68 5.60
C GLY A 186 9.41 -12.98 4.32
N ASP A 187 10.28 -12.14 3.78
CA ASP A 187 10.10 -11.48 2.49
C ASP A 187 10.80 -12.24 1.37
N PHE A 188 10.22 -12.21 0.16
CA PHE A 188 10.78 -12.83 -1.04
C PHE A 188 10.59 -11.93 -2.25
N GLY A 189 11.44 -12.08 -3.27
CA GLY A 189 11.29 -11.38 -4.54
C GLY A 189 10.11 -11.91 -5.36
N PHE A 190 9.23 -11.02 -5.79
CA PHE A 190 8.05 -11.40 -6.56
C PHE A 190 8.38 -11.78 -8.00
N ARG A 191 7.79 -12.89 -8.50
CA ARG A 191 7.88 -13.39 -9.88
C ARG A 191 6.56 -14.02 -10.30
N LYS A 192 6.04 -13.61 -11.45
CA LYS A 192 4.83 -14.19 -12.04
C LYS A 192 4.94 -14.34 -13.56
N TYR A 193 5.19 -13.26 -14.28
CA TYR A 193 5.32 -13.22 -15.74
C TYR A 193 6.77 -13.05 -16.18
N ALA A 194 7.59 -12.48 -15.32
CA ALA A 194 9.00 -12.18 -15.54
C ALA A 194 9.74 -12.19 -14.19
N ASP A 195 10.80 -11.42 -14.05
CA ASP A 195 11.51 -11.15 -12.79
C ASP A 195 11.06 -9.76 -12.27
N GLU A 196 9.74 -9.60 -12.08
CA GLU A 196 9.08 -8.29 -11.89
C GLU A 196 9.68 -7.52 -10.72
N GLY A 197 9.83 -8.15 -9.57
CA GLY A 197 10.40 -7.51 -8.39
C GLY A 197 11.80 -6.95 -8.65
N ARG A 198 12.67 -7.75 -9.30
CA ARG A 198 14.01 -7.30 -9.69
C ARG A 198 13.97 -6.19 -10.73
N MET A 199 13.09 -6.30 -11.71
CA MET A 199 12.94 -5.30 -12.76
C MET A 199 12.50 -3.95 -12.20
N VAL A 200 11.55 -3.95 -11.26
CA VAL A 200 11.08 -2.74 -10.55
C VAL A 200 12.19 -2.12 -9.72
N ARG A 201 12.89 -2.92 -8.90
CA ARG A 201 14.04 -2.45 -8.10
C ARG A 201 15.09 -1.79 -8.98
N ASP A 202 15.51 -2.47 -10.05
CA ASP A 202 16.57 -2.01 -10.93
C ASP A 202 16.14 -0.79 -11.75
N PHE A 203 14.84 -0.67 -12.09
CA PHE A 203 14.26 0.54 -12.67
C PHE A 203 14.38 1.73 -11.72
N ILE A 204 13.93 1.58 -10.47
CA ILE A 204 13.95 2.67 -9.49
C ILE A 204 15.38 3.14 -9.26
N ARG A 205 16.33 2.22 -9.09
CA ARG A 205 17.74 2.54 -8.91
C ARG A 205 18.31 3.32 -10.10
N GLU A 206 17.99 2.93 -11.33
CA GLU A 206 18.54 3.58 -12.52
C GLU A 206 17.85 4.92 -12.82
N TYR A 207 16.54 5.02 -12.56
CA TYR A 207 15.75 6.21 -12.91
C TYR A 207 15.78 7.29 -11.82
N TYR A 208 15.72 6.89 -10.56
CA TYR A 208 15.61 7.79 -9.41
C TYR A 208 16.83 7.80 -8.48
N GLY A 209 17.64 6.74 -8.47
CA GLY A 209 18.78 6.59 -7.58
C GLY A 209 18.53 5.67 -6.39
N ASP A 210 19.61 5.37 -5.64
CA ASP A 210 19.56 4.48 -4.48
C ASP A 210 18.85 5.10 -3.27
N ASP A 211 18.79 6.41 -3.16
CA ASP A 211 18.10 7.15 -2.11
C ASP A 211 16.57 6.98 -2.17
N ILE A 212 15.97 7.08 -3.36
CA ILE A 212 14.54 6.78 -3.54
C ILE A 212 14.24 5.31 -3.27
N LEU A 213 15.11 4.41 -3.75
CA LEU A 213 14.97 2.98 -3.46
C LEU A 213 14.99 2.71 -1.95
N TYR A 214 15.92 3.35 -1.22
CA TYR A 214 16.01 3.27 0.23
C TYR A 214 14.75 3.83 0.93
N LEU A 215 14.27 5.00 0.51
CA LEU A 215 13.07 5.61 1.10
C LEU A 215 11.82 4.77 0.87
N ILE A 216 11.67 4.12 -0.30
CA ILE A 216 10.56 3.18 -0.53
C ILE A 216 10.69 1.99 0.42
N SER A 217 11.90 1.44 0.61
CA SER A 217 12.07 0.32 1.55
C SER A 217 11.76 0.73 3.00
N CYS A 218 12.12 1.94 3.43
CA CYS A 218 11.74 2.46 4.74
C CYS A 218 10.22 2.57 4.91
N TYR A 219 9.52 3.04 3.87
CA TYR A 219 8.06 3.08 3.85
C TYR A 219 7.45 1.68 3.98
N GLU A 220 7.93 0.72 3.17
CA GLU A 220 7.45 -0.67 3.19
C GLU A 220 7.72 -1.38 4.52
N ASP A 221 8.88 -1.10 5.13
CA ASP A 221 9.25 -1.64 6.44
C ASP A 221 8.42 -0.99 7.58
N ALA A 222 7.90 0.22 7.39
CA ALA A 222 7.03 0.90 8.35
C ALA A 222 5.57 0.44 8.31
N LEU A 223 5.15 -0.32 7.30
CA LEU A 223 3.75 -0.75 7.13
C LEU A 223 3.31 -1.74 8.22
N PRO A 224 2.06 -1.66 8.69
CA PRO A 224 1.45 -2.71 9.49
C PRO A 224 1.18 -3.96 8.65
N LEU A 225 1.07 -5.12 9.29
CA LEU A 225 0.88 -6.43 8.63
C LEU A 225 -0.55 -6.96 8.78
N ILE A 226 -1.24 -6.54 9.84
CA ILE A 226 -2.55 -7.08 10.20
C ILE A 226 -3.39 -6.00 10.87
N ALA A 227 -4.69 -6.05 10.65
CA ALA A 227 -5.65 -5.19 11.34
C ALA A 227 -6.74 -6.05 12.01
N SER A 228 -7.23 -5.61 13.16
CA SER A 228 -8.30 -6.28 13.87
C SER A 228 -9.37 -5.30 14.35
N SER A 229 -10.60 -5.80 14.43
CA SER A 229 -11.72 -5.13 15.05
C SER A 229 -12.51 -6.14 15.89
N PRO A 230 -13.52 -5.75 16.67
CA PRO A 230 -14.37 -6.69 17.37
C PRO A 230 -15.12 -7.69 16.43
N TYR A 231 -15.14 -7.44 15.13
CA TYR A 231 -15.95 -8.19 14.16
C TYR A 231 -15.11 -8.97 13.16
N CYS A 232 -13.89 -8.60 12.89
CA CYS A 232 -13.05 -9.25 11.88
C CYS A 232 -11.55 -9.01 12.14
N VAL A 233 -10.76 -9.91 11.56
CA VAL A 233 -9.30 -9.78 11.42
C VAL A 233 -8.99 -9.70 9.92
N ILE A 234 -8.07 -8.84 9.54
CA ILE A 234 -7.72 -8.53 8.16
C ILE A 234 -6.21 -8.62 8.00
N SER A 235 -5.75 -9.46 7.09
CA SER A 235 -4.36 -9.59 6.67
C SER A 235 -4.30 -9.77 5.15
N HIS A 236 -3.14 -9.59 4.55
CA HIS A 236 -2.96 -9.81 3.12
C HIS A 236 -3.13 -11.30 2.75
N ALA A 237 -2.51 -12.19 3.51
CA ALA A 237 -2.61 -13.63 3.31
C ALA A 237 -3.32 -14.32 4.48
N GLU A 238 -3.85 -15.54 4.25
CA GLU A 238 -4.40 -16.37 5.32
C GLU A 238 -3.26 -16.91 6.19
N PRO A 239 -3.26 -16.66 7.52
CA PRO A 239 -2.20 -17.15 8.39
C PRO A 239 -2.11 -18.68 8.40
N LEU A 240 -0.90 -19.24 8.26
CA LEU A 240 -0.65 -20.70 8.32
C LEU A 240 -0.95 -21.31 9.69
N MET A 241 -0.92 -20.51 10.75
CA MET A 241 -1.12 -20.96 12.13
C MET A 241 -1.75 -19.85 12.97
N ALA A 242 -2.22 -20.23 14.16
CA ALA A 242 -2.68 -19.25 15.14
C ALA A 242 -1.49 -18.50 15.76
N PHE A 243 -1.61 -17.19 15.87
CA PHE A 243 -0.67 -16.31 16.56
C PHE A 243 -1.32 -15.71 17.80
N SER A 244 -0.53 -15.53 18.86
CA SER A 244 -0.94 -14.72 19.99
C SER A 244 -1.00 -13.24 19.60
N LYS A 245 -1.76 -12.44 20.34
CA LYS A 245 -1.81 -11.00 20.11
C LYS A 245 -0.42 -10.36 20.17
N GLN A 246 0.43 -10.78 21.12
CA GLN A 246 1.79 -10.25 21.24
C GLN A 246 2.64 -10.56 20.00
N GLN A 247 2.56 -11.77 19.45
CA GLN A 247 3.25 -12.11 18.20
C GLN A 247 2.78 -11.24 17.03
N LEU A 248 1.50 -10.89 16.98
CA LEU A 248 0.98 -9.98 15.94
C LEU A 248 1.43 -8.53 16.16
N ILE A 249 1.58 -8.10 17.42
CA ILE A 249 2.18 -6.80 17.72
C ILE A 249 3.66 -6.80 17.30
N ASP A 250 4.40 -7.86 17.63
CA ASP A 250 5.82 -8.03 17.30
C ASP A 250 6.06 -8.48 15.83
N ALA A 251 5.01 -8.62 15.02
CA ALA A 251 5.06 -9.23 13.70
C ALA A 251 6.17 -8.68 12.78
N ARG A 252 6.45 -7.39 12.85
CA ARG A 252 7.53 -6.77 12.06
C ARG A 252 8.94 -7.22 12.48
N LEU A 253 9.08 -7.79 13.67
CA LEU A 253 10.34 -8.30 14.23
C LEU A 253 10.49 -9.82 14.06
N GLU A 254 9.42 -10.51 13.59
CA GLU A 254 9.36 -11.97 13.52
C GLU A 254 9.14 -12.46 12.09
N GLU A 255 10.20 -12.99 11.46
CA GLU A 255 10.22 -13.50 10.10
C GLU A 255 9.05 -14.43 9.75
N LYS A 256 8.77 -15.42 10.60
CA LYS A 256 7.69 -16.39 10.37
C LYS A 256 6.30 -15.75 10.37
N VAL A 257 6.13 -14.67 11.11
CA VAL A 257 4.85 -13.94 11.16
C VAL A 257 4.71 -13.12 9.88
N VAL A 258 5.75 -12.43 9.43
CA VAL A 258 5.76 -11.70 8.15
C VAL A 258 5.42 -12.65 7.01
N GLU A 259 6.13 -13.78 6.87
CA GLU A 259 5.88 -14.77 5.82
C GLU A 259 4.44 -15.28 5.87
N SER A 260 3.96 -15.64 7.07
CA SER A 260 2.62 -16.19 7.27
C SER A 260 1.50 -15.20 6.93
N LEU A 261 1.74 -13.90 7.09
CA LEU A 261 0.73 -12.86 6.83
C LEU A 261 0.80 -12.28 5.42
N THR A 262 1.86 -12.57 4.65
CA THR A 262 2.06 -11.99 3.32
C THR A 262 2.22 -13.02 2.20
N TRP A 263 2.72 -14.23 2.46
CA TRP A 263 3.05 -15.21 1.41
C TRP A 263 2.21 -16.48 1.38
N THR A 264 1.38 -16.74 2.37
CA THR A 264 0.55 -17.96 2.40
C THR A 264 -0.67 -17.84 1.48
N ARG A 265 -0.99 -18.93 0.79
CA ARG A 265 -2.13 -19.04 -0.14
C ARG A 265 -2.86 -20.37 0.07
#